data_5ab58ffee93644dcdb532ea99d30a0dd
#
_entry.id   5ab58ffee93644dcdb532ea99d30a0dd
#
_cell.length_a   1.000
_cell.length_b   1.000
_cell.length_c   1.000
_cell.angle_alpha   90.00
_cell.angle_beta   90.00
_cell.angle_gamma   90.00
#
_symmetry.space_group_name_H-M   'P 1'
#
loop_
_entity.id
_entity.type
_entity.pdbx_description
1 polymer ?
#
loop_
_entity_poly.entity_id
_entity_poly.type
_entity_poly.pdbx_seq_one_letter_code
_entity_poly.pdbx_strand_id
1 'polypeptide(L)'
;MKAEPLPHANPATLARLRSAGWALLAADTLGAGEAMIGQAVAYAKERRQFGRVIGSFQAVKHLCAEMAAALEPGRALVWYAAHAFDALPEEAALLAAHAKSHLSETGTFVARTATEVHGGMGITDLLGLHYWFKRIGFNRQLLGGPERVRHLAAEMQGLVAA
;
A
#
# COMPACT_ATOMS: atom_id res chain seq x y z
N MET A 1 24.51 -21.31 4.85
CA MET A 1 25.04 -20.30 3.91
C MET A 1 25.86 -19.32 4.74
N LYS A 2 27.17 -19.17 4.46
CA LYS A 2 27.99 -18.15 5.14
C LYS A 2 27.71 -16.80 4.46
N ALA A 3 27.25 -15.82 5.21
CA ALA A 3 27.10 -14.46 4.71
C ALA A 3 28.51 -13.82 4.61
N GLU A 4 28.85 -13.29 3.44
CA GLU A 4 30.06 -12.51 3.27
C GLU A 4 29.76 -11.03 3.48
N PRO A 5 30.48 -10.33 4.38
CA PRO A 5 30.22 -8.92 4.62
C PRO A 5 30.57 -8.10 3.38
N LEU A 6 29.65 -7.22 2.97
CA LEU A 6 29.90 -6.28 1.87
C LEU A 6 30.96 -5.25 2.32
N PRO A 7 32.04 -5.09 1.56
CA PRO A 7 33.00 -4.02 1.80
C PRO A 7 32.25 -2.67 1.75
N HIS A 8 32.51 -1.79 2.70
CA HIS A 8 31.91 -0.45 2.81
C HIS A 8 30.44 -0.40 3.25
N ALA A 9 29.79 -1.55 3.60
CA ALA A 9 28.48 -1.51 4.23
C ALA A 9 28.58 -0.91 5.63
N ASN A 10 27.89 0.20 5.86
CA ASN A 10 27.78 0.80 7.19
C ASN A 10 26.29 0.92 7.59
N PRO A 11 25.98 1.05 8.89
CA PRO A 11 24.61 1.11 9.36
C PRO A 11 23.76 2.24 8.72
N ALA A 12 24.36 3.40 8.44
CA ALA A 12 23.68 4.53 7.84
C ALA A 12 23.25 4.25 6.40
N THR A 13 24.14 3.65 5.61
CA THR A 13 23.84 3.23 4.22
C THR A 13 22.72 2.20 4.20
N LEU A 14 22.75 1.21 5.11
CA LEU A 14 21.71 0.19 5.20
C LEU A 14 20.36 0.78 5.62
N ALA A 15 20.37 1.73 6.57
CA ALA A 15 19.17 2.44 6.97
C ALA A 15 18.56 3.25 5.80
N ARG A 16 19.39 3.94 5.03
CA ARG A 16 18.95 4.69 3.84
C ARG A 16 18.38 3.78 2.76
N LEU A 17 19.02 2.65 2.47
CA LEU A 17 18.51 1.65 1.53
C LEU A 17 17.14 1.08 1.97
N ARG A 18 17.01 0.77 3.26
CA ARG A 18 15.73 0.30 3.81
C ARG A 18 14.63 1.35 3.65
N SER A 19 14.92 2.61 3.97
CA SER A 19 13.95 3.70 3.85
C SER A 19 13.56 3.96 2.40
N ALA A 20 14.51 3.93 1.46
CA ALA A 20 14.22 3.98 0.03
C ALA A 20 13.32 2.81 -0.41
N GLY A 21 13.59 1.61 0.08
CA GLY A 21 12.74 0.43 -0.15
C GLY A 21 11.32 0.64 0.38
N TRP A 22 11.14 1.26 1.54
CA TRP A 22 9.81 1.58 2.08
C TRP A 22 9.04 2.56 1.19
N ALA A 23 9.68 3.62 0.72
CA ALA A 23 9.05 4.59 -0.18
C ALA A 23 8.63 3.94 -1.52
N LEU A 24 9.49 3.10 -2.10
CA LEU A 24 9.19 2.37 -3.33
C LEU A 24 8.04 1.35 -3.14
N LEU A 25 8.03 0.61 -2.05
CA LEU A 25 6.95 -0.34 -1.72
C LEU A 25 5.61 0.38 -1.46
N ALA A 26 5.66 1.56 -0.85
CA ALA A 26 4.49 2.41 -0.69
C ALA A 26 3.95 2.89 -2.04
N ALA A 27 4.82 3.38 -2.93
CA ALA A 27 4.43 3.80 -4.28
C ALA A 27 3.81 2.65 -5.10
N ASP A 28 4.43 1.47 -5.06
CA ASP A 28 3.90 0.27 -5.74
C ASP A 28 2.53 -0.16 -5.17
N THR A 29 2.36 -0.07 -3.86
CA THR A 29 1.09 -0.40 -3.20
C THR A 29 0.00 0.61 -3.55
N LEU A 30 0.34 1.90 -3.65
CA LEU A 30 -0.57 2.95 -4.11
C LEU A 30 -1.08 2.64 -5.52
N GLY A 31 -0.17 2.38 -6.47
CA GLY A 31 -0.53 2.06 -7.85
C GLY A 31 -1.36 0.77 -7.97
N ALA A 32 -1.02 -0.25 -7.21
CA ALA A 32 -1.81 -1.48 -7.14
C ALA A 32 -3.23 -1.24 -6.60
N GLY A 33 -3.36 -0.40 -5.56
CA GLY A 33 -4.65 0.00 -5.01
C GLY A 33 -5.50 0.78 -6.03
N GLU A 34 -4.90 1.73 -6.75
CA GLU A 34 -5.58 2.48 -7.82
C GLU A 34 -6.09 1.56 -8.93
N ALA A 35 -5.27 0.60 -9.36
CA ALA A 35 -5.68 -0.39 -10.36
C ALA A 35 -6.88 -1.22 -9.89
N MET A 36 -6.87 -1.66 -8.62
CA MET A 36 -7.99 -2.45 -8.06
C MET A 36 -9.26 -1.63 -7.94
N ILE A 37 -9.19 -0.36 -7.53
CA ILE A 37 -10.36 0.54 -7.49
C ILE A 37 -10.92 0.74 -8.91
N GLY A 38 -10.05 1.00 -9.88
CA GLY A 38 -10.44 1.15 -11.28
C GLY A 38 -11.19 -0.08 -11.82
N GLN A 39 -10.66 -1.27 -11.55
CA GLN A 39 -11.29 -2.54 -11.93
C GLN A 39 -12.64 -2.74 -11.23
N ALA A 40 -12.72 -2.46 -9.91
CA ALA A 40 -13.95 -2.60 -9.15
C ALA A 40 -15.05 -1.66 -9.66
N VAL A 41 -14.71 -0.42 -9.96
CA VAL A 41 -15.65 0.57 -10.53
C VAL A 41 -16.11 0.15 -11.93
N ALA A 42 -15.20 -0.30 -12.80
CA ALA A 42 -15.55 -0.80 -14.14
C ALA A 42 -16.50 -2.00 -14.04
N TYR A 43 -16.14 -2.99 -13.23
CA TYR A 43 -16.98 -4.16 -13.01
C TYR A 43 -18.37 -3.79 -12.47
N ALA A 44 -18.46 -2.86 -11.52
CA ALA A 44 -19.71 -2.42 -10.93
C ALA A 44 -20.63 -1.74 -11.95
N LYS A 45 -20.08 -1.09 -12.99
CA LYS A 45 -20.85 -0.45 -14.06
C LYS A 45 -21.42 -1.45 -15.08
N GLU A 46 -20.84 -2.63 -15.21
CA GLU A 46 -21.19 -3.62 -16.20
C GLU A 46 -21.97 -4.81 -15.62
N ARG A 47 -21.57 -5.29 -14.45
CA ARG A 47 -22.17 -6.46 -13.81
C ARG A 47 -23.62 -6.21 -13.43
N ARG A 48 -24.51 -7.10 -13.86
CA ARG A 48 -25.94 -7.03 -13.55
C ARG A 48 -26.34 -8.10 -12.52
N GLN A 49 -27.11 -7.68 -11.54
CA GLN A 49 -27.82 -8.54 -10.58
C GLN A 49 -29.14 -7.85 -10.20
N PHE A 50 -30.15 -8.66 -9.89
CA PHE A 50 -31.49 -8.15 -9.52
C PHE A 50 -32.07 -7.17 -10.56
N GLY A 51 -31.86 -7.46 -11.86
CA GLY A 51 -32.40 -6.68 -12.99
C GLY A 51 -31.67 -5.37 -13.31
N ARG A 52 -30.62 -4.99 -12.57
CA ARG A 52 -29.87 -3.73 -12.79
C ARG A 52 -28.37 -3.91 -12.58
N VAL A 53 -27.57 -2.93 -12.98
CA VAL A 53 -26.12 -2.93 -12.76
C VAL A 53 -25.83 -2.80 -11.24
N ILE A 54 -24.82 -3.55 -10.75
CA ILE A 54 -24.54 -3.57 -9.31
C ILE A 54 -24.06 -2.21 -8.79
N GLY A 55 -23.43 -1.38 -9.61
CA GLY A 55 -23.05 -0.01 -9.27
C GLY A 55 -24.23 0.93 -9.02
N SER A 56 -25.49 0.52 -9.31
CA SER A 56 -26.68 1.28 -8.93
C SER A 56 -27.08 1.09 -7.47
N PHE A 57 -26.57 0.05 -6.79
CA PHE A 57 -26.83 -0.17 -5.37
C PHE A 57 -25.96 0.74 -4.48
N GLN A 58 -26.58 1.35 -3.48
CA GLN A 58 -25.90 2.29 -2.60
C GLN A 58 -24.73 1.66 -1.86
N ALA A 59 -24.87 0.41 -1.40
CA ALA A 59 -23.80 -0.32 -0.72
C ALA A 59 -22.53 -0.42 -1.61
N VAL A 60 -22.69 -0.76 -2.90
CA VAL A 60 -21.54 -0.86 -3.82
C VAL A 60 -20.91 0.51 -4.08
N LYS A 61 -21.72 1.57 -4.19
CA LYS A 61 -21.21 2.94 -4.31
C LYS A 61 -20.39 3.36 -3.10
N HIS A 62 -20.85 3.04 -1.89
CA HIS A 62 -20.15 3.35 -0.65
C HIS A 62 -18.82 2.61 -0.59
N LEU A 63 -18.77 1.31 -0.88
CA LEU A 63 -17.53 0.55 -0.93
C LEU A 63 -16.50 1.18 -1.88
N CYS A 64 -16.92 1.58 -3.08
CA CYS A 64 -16.03 2.24 -4.05
C CYS A 64 -15.55 3.61 -3.55
N ALA A 65 -16.43 4.40 -2.94
CA ALA A 65 -16.10 5.73 -2.41
C ALA A 65 -15.15 5.63 -1.21
N GLU A 66 -15.38 4.69 -0.30
CA GLU A 66 -14.53 4.44 0.86
C GLU A 66 -13.13 4.00 0.46
N MET A 67 -13.00 3.11 -0.53
CA MET A 67 -11.70 2.74 -1.08
C MET A 67 -10.94 3.94 -1.62
N ALA A 68 -11.60 4.79 -2.41
CA ALA A 68 -11.00 5.99 -2.99
C ALA A 68 -10.59 7.00 -1.90
N ALA A 69 -11.48 7.28 -0.94
CA ALA A 69 -11.21 8.19 0.15
C ALA A 69 -10.06 7.72 1.06
N ALA A 70 -9.96 6.41 1.31
CA ALA A 70 -8.87 5.86 2.11
C ALA A 70 -7.52 5.88 1.38
N LEU A 71 -7.51 5.68 0.06
CA LEU A 71 -6.27 5.59 -0.71
C LEU A 71 -5.68 6.97 -1.04
N GLU A 72 -6.49 7.97 -1.29
CA GLU A 72 -6.06 9.29 -1.78
C GLU A 72 -5.01 9.99 -0.91
N PRO A 73 -5.09 9.99 0.44
CA PRO A 73 -4.02 10.57 1.27
C PRO A 73 -2.65 9.90 1.08
N GLY A 74 -2.63 8.63 0.68
CA GLY A 74 -1.42 7.87 0.40
C GLY A 74 -0.58 8.48 -0.73
N ARG A 75 -1.20 9.15 -1.69
CA ARG A 75 -0.52 9.83 -2.79
C ARG A 75 0.41 10.95 -2.28
N ALA A 76 -0.10 11.80 -1.42
CA ALA A 76 0.68 12.88 -0.81
C ALA A 76 1.82 12.33 0.05
N LEU A 77 1.57 11.27 0.81
CA LEU A 77 2.61 10.61 1.63
C LEU A 77 3.74 10.05 0.78
N VAL A 78 3.43 9.38 -0.34
CA VAL A 78 4.45 8.84 -1.27
C VAL A 78 5.28 9.95 -1.88
N TRP A 79 4.65 11.00 -2.37
CA TRP A 79 5.35 12.12 -3.00
C TRP A 79 6.23 12.87 -2.00
N TYR A 80 5.72 13.11 -0.79
CA TYR A 80 6.47 13.78 0.25
C TYR A 80 7.66 12.92 0.73
N ALA A 81 7.46 11.63 0.91
CA ALA A 81 8.56 10.71 1.23
C ALA A 81 9.63 10.69 0.13
N ALA A 82 9.23 10.65 -1.15
CA ALA A 82 10.19 10.69 -2.26
C ALA A 82 10.97 12.02 -2.31
N HIS A 83 10.27 13.16 -2.17
CA HIS A 83 10.89 14.48 -2.12
C HIS A 83 11.90 14.62 -0.99
N ALA A 84 11.62 14.03 0.17
CA ALA A 84 12.48 14.15 1.34
C ALA A 84 13.86 13.51 1.16
N PHE A 85 14.02 12.52 0.30
CA PHE A 85 15.34 11.91 0.05
C PHE A 85 16.36 12.90 -0.49
N ASP A 86 15.90 13.91 -1.22
CA ASP A 86 16.78 14.93 -1.81
C ASP A 86 16.74 16.25 -1.03
N ALA A 87 15.54 16.68 -0.60
CA ALA A 87 15.32 18.00 -0.03
C ALA A 87 15.35 18.05 1.50
N LEU A 88 14.99 16.95 2.19
CA LEU A 88 14.86 16.84 3.64
C LEU A 88 15.47 15.52 4.16
N PRO A 89 16.79 15.30 3.98
CA PRO A 89 17.42 14.00 4.26
C PRO A 89 17.20 13.50 5.70
N GLU A 90 17.10 14.41 6.66
CA GLU A 90 16.88 14.09 8.08
C GLU A 90 15.48 13.53 8.35
N GLU A 91 14.49 13.89 7.54
CA GLU A 91 13.10 13.43 7.67
C GLU A 91 12.78 12.21 6.77
N ALA A 92 13.61 11.93 5.77
CA ALA A 92 13.35 10.93 4.74
C ALA A 92 13.00 9.55 5.29
N ALA A 93 13.71 9.09 6.32
CA ALA A 93 13.47 7.80 6.94
C ALA A 93 12.10 7.73 7.63
N LEU A 94 11.73 8.76 8.36
CA LEU A 94 10.46 8.86 9.07
C LEU A 94 9.28 8.94 8.09
N LEU A 95 9.40 9.80 7.07
CA LEU A 95 8.36 9.96 6.05
C LEU A 95 8.15 8.69 5.22
N ALA A 96 9.24 7.99 4.88
CA ALA A 96 9.16 6.69 4.22
C ALA A 96 8.48 5.62 5.10
N ALA A 97 8.75 5.62 6.40
CA ALA A 97 8.09 4.72 7.36
C ALA A 97 6.58 5.03 7.47
N HIS A 98 6.19 6.30 7.50
CA HIS A 98 4.78 6.71 7.50
C HIS A 98 4.08 6.27 6.23
N ALA A 99 4.65 6.53 5.04
CA ALA A 99 4.08 6.11 3.76
C ALA A 99 3.92 4.58 3.70
N LYS A 100 4.96 3.84 4.09
CA LYS A 100 4.96 2.37 4.10
C LYS A 100 3.90 1.80 5.03
N SER A 101 3.84 2.26 6.28
CA SER A 101 2.88 1.74 7.25
C SER A 101 1.44 2.07 6.88
N HIS A 102 1.17 3.31 6.46
CA HIS A 102 -0.17 3.74 6.03
C HIS A 102 -0.65 2.93 4.82
N LEU A 103 0.14 2.87 3.76
CA LEU A 103 -0.26 2.16 2.54
C LEU A 103 -0.30 0.64 2.70
N SER A 104 0.43 0.06 3.64
CA SER A 104 0.29 -1.35 3.98
C SER A 104 -1.10 -1.69 4.53
N GLU A 105 -1.69 -0.83 5.34
CA GLU A 105 -3.05 -1.00 5.89
C GLU A 105 -4.11 -0.64 4.85
N THR A 106 -3.98 0.54 4.26
CA THR A 106 -4.94 1.04 3.25
C THR A 106 -4.98 0.14 2.03
N GLY A 107 -3.82 -0.31 1.52
CA GLY A 107 -3.76 -1.25 0.41
C GLY A 107 -4.46 -2.58 0.73
N THR A 108 -4.30 -3.09 1.95
CA THR A 108 -5.00 -4.30 2.41
C THR A 108 -6.52 -4.10 2.44
N PHE A 109 -6.97 -2.94 2.94
CA PHE A 109 -8.38 -2.57 2.93
C PHE A 109 -8.93 -2.51 1.50
N VAL A 110 -8.26 -1.78 0.61
CA VAL A 110 -8.66 -1.67 -0.81
C VAL A 110 -8.69 -3.05 -1.49
N ALA A 111 -7.69 -3.89 -1.26
CA ALA A 111 -7.63 -5.22 -1.86
C ALA A 111 -8.81 -6.10 -1.45
N ARG A 112 -9.17 -6.10 -0.17
CA ARG A 112 -10.33 -6.85 0.35
C ARG A 112 -11.63 -6.31 -0.20
N THR A 113 -11.85 -5.01 -0.13
CA THR A 113 -13.09 -4.35 -0.54
C THR A 113 -13.29 -4.45 -2.06
N ALA A 114 -12.24 -4.29 -2.88
CA ALA A 114 -12.33 -4.51 -4.32
C ALA A 114 -12.71 -5.95 -4.66
N THR A 115 -12.16 -6.93 -3.95
CA THR A 115 -12.55 -8.34 -4.10
C THR A 115 -14.02 -8.56 -3.72
N GLU A 116 -14.49 -7.93 -2.66
CA GLU A 116 -15.89 -7.97 -2.24
C GLU A 116 -16.83 -7.40 -3.31
N VAL A 117 -16.50 -6.26 -3.93
CA VAL A 117 -17.27 -5.68 -5.05
C VAL A 117 -17.39 -6.65 -6.22
N HIS A 118 -16.35 -7.43 -6.51
CA HIS A 118 -16.37 -8.44 -7.57
C HIS A 118 -17.10 -9.73 -7.15
N GLY A 119 -17.32 -9.95 -5.85
CA GLY A 119 -17.88 -11.19 -5.32
C GLY A 119 -17.03 -12.41 -5.69
N GLY A 120 -17.65 -13.53 -5.98
CA GLY A 120 -16.95 -14.77 -6.36
C GLY A 120 -15.99 -14.61 -7.56
N MET A 121 -16.25 -13.68 -8.47
CA MET A 121 -15.38 -13.42 -9.61
C MET A 121 -14.02 -12.81 -9.20
N GLY A 122 -13.96 -12.08 -8.09
CA GLY A 122 -12.75 -11.42 -7.61
C GLY A 122 -11.63 -12.36 -7.16
N ILE A 123 -11.96 -13.62 -6.88
CA ILE A 123 -10.97 -14.65 -6.49
C ILE A 123 -10.58 -15.59 -7.63
N THR A 124 -11.15 -15.39 -8.82
CA THR A 124 -10.85 -16.20 -10.00
C THR A 124 -9.69 -15.64 -10.81
N ASP A 125 -9.06 -16.48 -11.61
CA ASP A 125 -8.01 -16.06 -12.55
C ASP A 125 -8.55 -15.21 -13.72
N LEU A 126 -9.85 -15.26 -13.98
CA LEU A 126 -10.47 -14.62 -15.14
C LEU A 126 -10.31 -13.11 -15.19
N LEU A 127 -10.32 -12.43 -14.03
CA LEU A 127 -10.22 -10.98 -13.94
C LEU A 127 -8.83 -10.49 -13.52
N GLY A 128 -7.94 -11.38 -13.12
CA GLY A 128 -6.59 -11.04 -12.70
C GLY A 128 -6.48 -10.20 -11.42
N LEU A 129 -7.59 -9.93 -10.73
CA LEU A 129 -7.63 -9.10 -9.53
C LEU A 129 -6.76 -9.66 -8.40
N HIS A 130 -6.68 -10.98 -8.30
CA HIS A 130 -5.89 -11.68 -7.29
C HIS A 130 -4.36 -11.43 -7.42
N TYR A 131 -3.84 -11.06 -8.59
CA TYR A 131 -2.44 -10.67 -8.75
C TYR A 131 -2.12 -9.40 -7.97
N TRP A 132 -3.00 -8.40 -8.05
CA TRP A 132 -2.88 -7.17 -7.28
C TRP A 132 -3.01 -7.43 -5.79
N PHE A 133 -3.96 -8.28 -5.40
CA PHE A 133 -4.14 -8.69 -4.01
C PHE A 133 -2.85 -9.32 -3.44
N LYS A 134 -2.25 -10.27 -4.15
CA LYS A 134 -0.99 -10.91 -3.77
C LYS A 134 0.16 -9.91 -3.72
N ARG A 135 0.24 -8.99 -4.69
CA ARG A 135 1.26 -7.92 -4.74
C ARG A 135 1.20 -7.03 -3.51
N ILE A 136 0.01 -6.56 -3.15
CA ILE A 136 -0.22 -5.73 -1.97
C ILE A 136 0.16 -6.52 -0.70
N GLY A 137 -0.24 -7.79 -0.59
CA GLY A 137 0.11 -8.65 0.52
C GLY A 137 1.62 -8.87 0.66
N PHE A 138 2.33 -9.04 -0.45
CA PHE A 138 3.79 -9.13 -0.48
C PHE A 138 4.44 -7.82 -0.03
N ASN A 139 4.03 -6.71 -0.62
CA ASN A 139 4.54 -5.38 -0.26
C ASN A 139 4.33 -5.07 1.22
N ARG A 140 3.19 -5.50 1.78
CA ARG A 140 2.90 -5.32 3.21
C ARG A 140 3.97 -5.91 4.11
N GLN A 141 4.50 -7.07 3.77
CA GLN A 141 5.47 -7.80 4.60
C GLN A 141 6.93 -7.48 4.28
N LEU A 142 7.24 -7.13 3.03
CA LEU A 142 8.61 -6.89 2.61
C LEU A 142 9.22 -5.69 3.34
N LEU A 143 10.44 -5.84 3.84
CA LEU A 143 11.19 -4.88 4.67
C LEU A 143 10.49 -4.53 5.99
N GLY A 144 9.61 -5.39 6.49
CA GLY A 144 8.90 -5.27 7.74
C GLY A 144 7.42 -4.96 7.56
N GLY A 145 6.57 -5.64 8.35
CA GLY A 145 5.13 -5.38 8.40
C GLY A 145 4.81 -4.01 9.04
N PRO A 146 3.56 -3.52 8.88
CA PRO A 146 3.18 -2.17 9.31
C PRO A 146 3.38 -1.93 10.81
N GLU A 147 3.20 -2.95 11.64
CA GLU A 147 3.40 -2.87 13.09
C GLU A 147 4.85 -2.54 13.43
N ARG A 148 5.80 -3.27 12.82
CA ARG A 148 7.23 -3.03 13.00
C ARG A 148 7.65 -1.69 12.46
N VAL A 149 7.15 -1.30 11.29
CA VAL A 149 7.50 -0.01 10.67
C VAL A 149 6.96 1.16 11.49
N ARG A 150 5.74 1.05 12.06
CA ARG A 150 5.19 2.04 13.01
C ARG A 150 6.02 2.14 14.28
N HIS A 151 6.47 1.01 14.82
CA HIS A 151 7.33 1.00 16.01
C HIS A 151 8.63 1.75 15.74
N LEU A 152 9.30 1.46 14.61
CA LEU A 152 10.51 2.18 14.21
C LEU A 152 10.25 3.67 13.97
N ALA A 153 9.10 4.06 13.43
CA ALA A 153 8.73 5.45 13.28
C ALA A 153 8.51 6.15 14.65
N ALA A 154 7.95 5.43 15.62
CA ALA A 154 7.78 5.93 16.98
C ALA A 154 9.15 6.11 17.71
N GLU A 155 10.09 5.16 17.52
CA GLU A 155 11.48 5.29 18.00
C GLU A 155 12.17 6.53 17.42
N MET A 156 12.05 6.76 16.09
CA MET A 156 12.63 7.93 15.42
C MET A 156 12.08 9.25 15.96
N GLN A 157 10.87 9.25 16.51
CA GLN A 157 10.22 10.42 17.12
C GLN A 157 10.43 10.51 18.64
N GLY A 158 11.14 9.57 19.25
CA GLY A 158 11.36 9.52 20.69
C GLY A 158 10.10 9.19 21.50
N LEU A 159 9.08 8.62 20.90
CA LEU A 159 7.81 8.25 21.55
C LEU A 159 7.90 6.92 22.33
N VAL A 160 8.84 6.08 21.97
CA VAL A 160 9.15 4.81 22.64
C VAL A 160 10.66 4.64 22.74
N ALA A 161 11.13 3.85 23.71
CA ALA A 161 12.54 3.49 23.80
C ALA A 161 12.97 2.60 22.64
N ALA A 162 14.22 2.82 22.19
CA ALA A 162 14.84 2.00 21.15
C ALA A 162 15.19 0.58 21.65
#